data_2297301161fed8f59ac1fcc813704f89
#
_entry.id   2297301161fed8f59ac1fcc813704f89
#
_cell.length_a   1.000
_cell.length_b   1.000
_cell.length_c   1.000
_cell.angle_alpha   90.00
_cell.angle_beta   90.00
_cell.angle_gamma   90.00
#
_symmetry.space_group_name_H-M   'P 1'
#
loop_
_entity.id
_entity.type
_entity.pdbx_description
1 polymer ?
#
loop_
_entity_poly.entity_id
_entity_poly.type
_entity_poly.pdbx_seq_one_letter_code
_entity_poly.pdbx_strand_id
1 'polypeptide(L)'
;MQPRRFLLTQSPDSILSIGPTLAAMKPYPALLLLSALVCAPALHAEKIILVAGGSADRVGLPAVQAKVKEPFGVEFDRAGNLFIVEMAAGNRLLRVDAQGTLTHVAGLPSAGDAGDGGPALAAQFNGPHNLAVLPNGNVLIADTWNGRVRQVDVAAGRVTTVPGYGVPAAQGKANGPYCIALDFTGTQLFIADLRRVQALDLKTGKLRLVAGNGEKGIPVDGARATEAPLVDPRAAAVDRRGNVYILERNGHALRVVTPDGKIRTVVNAAGKKGATGDGGDALLATMSGPKHLCVDRDDTILIADAENHLVRRYVPATGKILRVAGTGKKGTAGLGGPPEQCELARPHGVTVRTDGTLYITDSYNDRILKIVR
;
A
#
# COMPACT_ATOMS: atom_id res chain seq x y z
N MET A 1 56.46 -36.91 23.88
CA MET A 1 56.89 -36.78 25.29
C MET A 1 55.67 -36.77 26.17
N GLN A 2 55.35 -37.87 26.78
CA GLN A 2 54.31 -38.09 27.79
C GLN A 2 54.91 -37.86 29.19
N PRO A 3 54.22 -38.15 30.26
CA PRO A 3 53.35 -37.29 31.13
C PRO A 3 53.89 -37.32 32.59
N ARG A 4 53.18 -36.58 33.48
CA ARG A 4 53.32 -36.95 34.92
C ARG A 4 51.96 -36.80 35.63
N ARG A 5 51.47 -37.95 36.07
CA ARG A 5 50.49 -38.14 37.17
C ARG A 5 51.21 -37.88 38.52
N PHE A 6 50.44 -37.40 39.50
CA PHE A 6 50.67 -37.79 40.91
C PHE A 6 49.37 -38.01 41.65
N LEU A 7 49.35 -39.06 42.41
CA LEU A 7 48.27 -39.71 43.13
C LEU A 7 48.18 -39.19 44.58
N LEU A 8 46.91 -39.22 45.07
CA LEU A 8 46.43 -39.72 46.38
C LEU A 8 47.21 -39.42 47.70
N THR A 9 46.47 -38.97 48.73
CA THR A 9 46.35 -39.69 50.01
C THR A 9 45.10 -39.37 50.77
N GLN A 10 44.45 -40.40 51.32
CA GLN A 10 43.29 -40.45 52.17
C GLN A 10 43.64 -40.32 53.69
N SER A 11 42.62 -39.89 54.46
CA SER A 11 41.99 -40.44 55.70
C SER A 11 42.48 -39.89 57.04
N PRO A 12 41.86 -40.24 58.21
CA PRO A 12 40.41 -40.35 58.50
C PRO A 12 40.00 -39.73 59.88
N ASP A 13 38.67 -39.78 60.15
CA ASP A 13 37.99 -39.86 61.45
C ASP A 13 38.11 -38.83 62.59
N SER A 14 36.94 -38.26 62.91
CA SER A 14 36.48 -38.20 64.30
C SER A 14 35.00 -38.00 64.42
N ILE A 15 34.34 -38.97 65.06
CA ILE A 15 32.94 -39.02 65.47
C ILE A 15 32.77 -38.17 66.74
N LEU A 16 31.74 -37.30 66.76
CA LEU A 16 31.15 -36.79 68.01
C LEU A 16 29.66 -36.65 67.84
N SER A 17 28.92 -37.53 68.55
CA SER A 17 27.45 -37.51 68.73
C SER A 17 27.05 -36.47 69.75
N ILE A 18 26.03 -35.65 69.44
CA ILE A 18 25.23 -35.00 70.50
C ILE A 18 23.75 -35.00 69.99
N GLY A 19 22.90 -35.54 70.88
CA GLY A 19 21.47 -35.82 70.64
C GLY A 19 20.55 -34.60 70.49
N PRO A 20 19.24 -34.86 70.27
CA PRO A 20 18.33 -33.90 69.74
C PRO A 20 17.63 -33.04 70.82
N THR A 21 17.64 -31.75 70.62
CA THR A 21 16.75 -30.83 71.33
C THR A 21 15.59 -30.43 70.39
N LEU A 22 14.38 -30.87 70.67
CA LEU A 22 13.15 -30.41 70.04
C LEU A 22 12.93 -28.96 70.43
N ALA A 23 13.04 -28.05 69.48
CA ALA A 23 12.53 -26.69 69.59
C ALA A 23 11.23 -26.60 68.80
N ALA A 24 10.15 -26.21 69.47
CA ALA A 24 8.81 -26.05 68.91
C ALA A 24 8.78 -24.99 67.80
N MET A 25 8.49 -25.38 66.58
CA MET A 25 8.20 -24.46 65.47
C MET A 25 6.79 -23.91 65.59
N LYS A 26 6.68 -22.58 65.67
CA LYS A 26 5.39 -21.86 65.51
C LYS A 26 4.90 -21.97 64.08
N PRO A 27 3.57 -22.11 63.86
CA PRO A 27 3.01 -22.18 62.50
C PRO A 27 3.09 -20.80 61.82
N TYR A 28 3.74 -20.72 60.65
CA TYR A 28 3.63 -19.58 59.72
C TYR A 28 2.32 -19.66 58.98
N PRO A 29 1.60 -18.51 58.75
CA PRO A 29 0.39 -18.50 57.99
C PRO A 29 0.72 -18.78 56.52
N ALA A 30 0.04 -19.77 55.92
CA ALA A 30 0.11 -20.08 54.52
C ALA A 30 -0.30 -18.87 53.67
N LEU A 31 0.64 -18.28 52.96
CA LEU A 31 0.39 -17.25 51.99
C LEU A 31 -0.25 -17.90 50.76
N LEU A 32 -1.56 -17.83 50.60
CA LEU A 32 -2.26 -18.21 49.38
C LEU A 32 -1.79 -17.25 48.29
N LEU A 33 -0.88 -17.70 47.41
CA LEU A 33 -0.60 -17.07 46.14
C LEU A 33 -1.84 -17.25 45.26
N LEU A 34 -2.69 -16.22 45.20
CA LEU A 34 -3.71 -16.11 44.18
C LEU A 34 -3.00 -15.84 42.85
N SER A 35 -2.76 -16.85 42.04
CA SER A 35 -2.31 -16.70 40.65
C SER A 35 -3.45 -16.05 39.87
N ALA A 36 -3.39 -14.72 39.72
CA ALA A 36 -4.23 -14.02 38.76
C ALA A 36 -3.86 -14.54 37.37
N LEU A 37 -4.72 -15.37 36.83
CA LEU A 37 -4.68 -15.77 35.41
C LEU A 37 -4.95 -14.49 34.60
N VAL A 38 -3.89 -13.79 34.21
CA VAL A 38 -3.96 -12.71 33.24
C VAL A 38 -4.34 -13.39 31.93
N CYS A 39 -5.65 -13.34 31.62
CA CYS A 39 -6.14 -13.74 30.30
C CYS A 39 -5.55 -12.74 29.30
N ALA A 40 -4.40 -13.09 28.71
CA ALA A 40 -3.88 -12.34 27.58
C ALA A 40 -4.97 -12.33 26.50
N PRO A 41 -5.33 -11.16 25.94
CA PRO A 41 -6.28 -11.13 24.84
C PRO A 41 -5.73 -12.04 23.74
N ALA A 42 -6.55 -12.98 23.27
CA ALA A 42 -6.19 -13.83 22.16
C ALA A 42 -5.81 -12.90 20.98
N LEU A 43 -4.53 -12.85 20.61
CA LEU A 43 -4.11 -12.20 19.39
C LEU A 43 -4.82 -12.94 18.25
N HIS A 44 -5.90 -12.36 17.74
CA HIS A 44 -6.54 -12.88 16.55
C HIS A 44 -5.52 -12.76 15.40
N ALA A 45 -5.15 -13.90 14.82
CA ALA A 45 -4.25 -13.92 13.68
C ALA A 45 -4.87 -13.13 12.52
N GLU A 46 -4.10 -12.25 11.91
CA GLU A 46 -4.54 -11.48 10.75
C GLU A 46 -5.03 -12.42 9.64
N LYS A 47 -6.13 -12.07 8.99
CA LYS A 47 -6.71 -12.82 7.87
C LYS A 47 -6.94 -11.91 6.68
N ILE A 48 -6.70 -12.46 5.48
CA ILE A 48 -7.02 -11.77 4.23
C ILE A 48 -8.35 -12.30 3.68
N ILE A 49 -9.31 -11.38 3.44
CA ILE A 49 -10.65 -11.74 3.02
C ILE A 49 -11.11 -10.97 1.80
N LEU A 50 -12.08 -11.53 1.05
CA LEU A 50 -12.68 -10.91 -0.11
C LEU A 50 -13.57 -9.72 0.28
N VAL A 51 -13.49 -8.63 -0.48
CA VAL A 51 -14.35 -7.44 -0.36
C VAL A 51 -15.25 -7.29 -1.59
N ALA A 52 -14.69 -7.45 -2.79
CA ALA A 52 -15.40 -7.41 -4.05
C ALA A 52 -14.72 -8.33 -5.07
N GLY A 53 -15.47 -8.83 -6.06
CA GLY A 53 -14.89 -9.68 -7.11
C GLY A 53 -15.51 -11.07 -7.17
N GLY A 54 -16.82 -11.14 -7.35
CA GLY A 54 -17.56 -12.37 -7.65
C GLY A 54 -17.63 -12.66 -9.16
N SER A 55 -18.53 -13.57 -9.53
CA SER A 55 -18.70 -14.01 -10.92
C SER A 55 -19.88 -13.36 -11.66
N ALA A 56 -20.83 -12.75 -10.93
CA ALA A 56 -22.03 -12.17 -11.54
C ALA A 56 -21.74 -10.83 -12.22
N ASP A 57 -21.86 -10.75 -13.54
CA ASP A 57 -21.59 -9.54 -14.34
C ASP A 57 -22.80 -8.57 -14.30
N ARG A 58 -23.15 -8.13 -13.09
CA ARG A 58 -24.18 -7.09 -12.88
C ARG A 58 -23.91 -6.33 -11.56
N VAL A 59 -24.41 -5.10 -11.49
CA VAL A 59 -24.43 -4.26 -10.28
C VAL A 59 -25.72 -4.45 -9.47
N GLY A 60 -25.80 -3.86 -8.28
CA GLY A 60 -26.94 -4.02 -7.37
C GLY A 60 -26.91 -5.31 -6.56
N LEU A 61 -25.77 -6.00 -6.55
CA LEU A 61 -25.52 -7.20 -5.78
C LEU A 61 -24.54 -6.92 -4.64
N PRO A 62 -24.46 -7.79 -3.62
CA PRO A 62 -23.33 -7.82 -2.72
C PRO A 62 -22.01 -7.86 -3.51
N ALA A 63 -21.05 -7.00 -3.16
CA ALA A 63 -19.82 -6.81 -3.92
C ALA A 63 -19.00 -8.11 -4.07
N VAL A 64 -19.08 -9.00 -3.06
CA VAL A 64 -18.45 -10.34 -3.09
C VAL A 64 -19.04 -11.28 -4.14
N GLN A 65 -20.21 -10.98 -4.67
CA GLN A 65 -20.89 -11.74 -5.74
C GLN A 65 -20.75 -11.07 -7.10
N ALA A 66 -20.58 -9.75 -7.12
CA ALA A 66 -20.50 -8.94 -8.32
C ALA A 66 -19.10 -8.97 -8.92
N LYS A 67 -19.03 -9.09 -10.25
CA LYS A 67 -17.76 -9.06 -10.98
C LYS A 67 -17.21 -7.63 -11.00
N VAL A 68 -15.93 -7.51 -10.69
CA VAL A 68 -15.09 -6.34 -11.01
C VAL A 68 -14.10 -6.75 -12.11
N LYS A 69 -13.72 -5.80 -12.98
CA LYS A 69 -12.89 -6.09 -14.16
C LYS A 69 -11.58 -5.30 -14.04
N GLU A 70 -10.48 -5.99 -13.84
CA GLU A 70 -9.15 -5.39 -13.78
C GLU A 70 -9.14 -4.14 -12.85
N PRO A 71 -9.48 -4.28 -11.54
CA PRO A 71 -9.46 -3.15 -10.62
C PRO A 71 -8.02 -2.69 -10.39
N PHE A 72 -7.75 -1.38 -10.51
CA PHE A 72 -6.42 -0.83 -10.36
C PHE A 72 -6.26 0.06 -9.13
N GLY A 73 -7.22 0.88 -8.82
CA GLY A 73 -7.22 1.76 -7.65
C GLY A 73 -8.47 1.62 -6.81
N VAL A 74 -8.31 1.78 -5.51
CA VAL A 74 -9.41 1.85 -4.54
C VAL A 74 -9.17 2.97 -3.55
N GLU A 75 -10.24 3.67 -3.13
CA GLU A 75 -10.18 4.72 -2.11
C GLU A 75 -11.53 4.86 -1.42
N PHE A 76 -11.53 5.46 -0.22
CA PHE A 76 -12.72 5.61 0.62
C PHE A 76 -13.18 7.06 0.70
N ASP A 77 -14.50 7.27 0.73
CA ASP A 77 -15.05 8.53 1.21
C ASP A 77 -15.19 8.53 2.76
N ARG A 78 -15.58 9.68 3.31
CA ARG A 78 -15.79 9.84 4.75
C ARG A 78 -16.98 9.03 5.29
N ALA A 79 -17.93 8.66 4.43
CA ALA A 79 -19.06 7.80 4.79
C ALA A 79 -18.69 6.32 4.81
N GLY A 80 -17.47 5.96 4.38
CA GLY A 80 -16.96 4.60 4.33
C GLY A 80 -17.36 3.84 3.07
N ASN A 81 -17.86 4.50 2.05
CA ASN A 81 -18.04 3.89 0.74
C ASN A 81 -16.67 3.66 0.09
N LEU A 82 -16.48 2.48 -0.47
CA LEU A 82 -15.29 2.11 -1.24
C LEU A 82 -15.52 2.41 -2.72
N PHE A 83 -14.73 3.29 -3.30
CA PHE A 83 -14.68 3.50 -4.74
C PHE A 83 -13.62 2.61 -5.37
N ILE A 84 -13.92 2.08 -6.54
CA ILE A 84 -13.05 1.17 -7.32
C ILE A 84 -12.97 1.70 -8.73
N VAL A 85 -11.77 1.92 -9.25
CA VAL A 85 -11.57 2.21 -10.66
C VAL A 85 -11.18 0.93 -11.39
N GLU A 86 -11.92 0.61 -12.45
CA GLU A 86 -11.60 -0.47 -13.39
C GLU A 86 -10.77 0.08 -14.54
N MET A 87 -9.65 -0.55 -14.83
CA MET A 87 -8.73 -0.17 -15.91
C MET A 87 -9.33 -0.56 -17.29
N ALA A 88 -8.55 -0.88 -18.26
CA ALA A 88 -8.94 -1.04 -19.66
C ALA A 88 -10.04 -2.10 -19.91
N ALA A 89 -10.13 -3.12 -19.07
CA ALA A 89 -11.18 -4.15 -19.20
C ALA A 89 -12.57 -3.65 -18.77
N GLY A 90 -12.64 -2.57 -18.00
CA GLY A 90 -13.90 -2.02 -17.48
C GLY A 90 -14.11 -0.55 -17.80
N ASN A 91 -13.07 0.30 -17.74
CA ASN A 91 -13.13 1.75 -17.90
C ASN A 91 -14.23 2.45 -17.07
N ARG A 92 -14.50 1.95 -15.85
CA ARG A 92 -15.60 2.42 -15.02
C ARG A 92 -15.13 2.83 -13.63
N LEU A 93 -15.92 3.68 -12.99
CA LEU A 93 -15.90 3.91 -11.55
C LEU A 93 -17.07 3.15 -10.91
N LEU A 94 -16.76 2.29 -9.97
CA LEU A 94 -17.71 1.53 -9.16
C LEU A 94 -17.67 2.02 -7.72
N ARG A 95 -18.73 1.76 -6.94
CA ARG A 95 -18.81 2.02 -5.51
C ARG A 95 -19.39 0.82 -4.79
N VAL A 96 -18.77 0.43 -3.68
CA VAL A 96 -19.32 -0.48 -2.69
C VAL A 96 -19.78 0.38 -1.51
N ASP A 97 -21.07 0.37 -1.20
CA ASP A 97 -21.63 1.11 -0.07
C ASP A 97 -21.35 0.45 1.28
N ALA A 98 -21.77 1.10 2.37
CA ALA A 98 -21.59 0.59 3.73
C ALA A 98 -22.32 -0.74 3.98
N GLN A 99 -23.34 -1.08 3.18
CA GLN A 99 -24.10 -2.34 3.21
C GLN A 99 -23.41 -3.43 2.38
N GLY A 100 -22.33 -3.10 1.67
CA GLY A 100 -21.56 -4.00 0.83
C GLY A 100 -22.14 -4.19 -0.58
N THR A 101 -23.05 -3.33 -1.04
CA THR A 101 -23.65 -3.40 -2.38
C THR A 101 -22.79 -2.70 -3.41
N LEU A 102 -22.50 -3.37 -4.53
CA LEU A 102 -21.76 -2.79 -5.66
C LEU A 102 -22.69 -2.01 -6.58
N THR A 103 -22.35 -0.75 -6.86
CA THR A 103 -23.06 0.12 -7.80
C THR A 103 -22.11 0.72 -8.84
N HIS A 104 -22.65 1.02 -10.03
CA HIS A 104 -21.95 1.73 -11.09
C HIS A 104 -22.15 3.24 -10.93
N VAL A 105 -21.05 4.00 -10.92
CA VAL A 105 -21.06 5.45 -10.63
C VAL A 105 -20.75 6.27 -11.87
N ALA A 106 -19.74 5.89 -12.66
CA ALA A 106 -19.34 6.62 -13.86
C ALA A 106 -18.64 5.72 -14.87
N GLY A 107 -18.61 6.15 -16.11
CA GLY A 107 -17.86 5.54 -17.21
C GLY A 107 -18.63 4.46 -17.96
N LEU A 108 -18.49 4.45 -19.27
CA LEU A 108 -18.92 3.35 -20.13
C LEU A 108 -17.81 2.29 -20.20
N PRO A 109 -18.14 1.00 -20.46
CA PRO A 109 -17.10 -0.03 -20.65
C PRO A 109 -16.19 0.22 -21.87
N SER A 110 -16.69 0.96 -22.86
CA SER A 110 -15.91 1.33 -24.04
C SER A 110 -14.93 2.47 -23.72
N ALA A 111 -13.67 2.30 -24.13
CA ALA A 111 -12.69 3.37 -24.03
C ALA A 111 -13.08 4.58 -24.91
N GLY A 112 -12.78 5.78 -24.43
CA GLY A 112 -13.01 7.04 -25.13
C GLY A 112 -12.69 8.22 -24.24
N ASP A 113 -12.98 9.43 -24.74
CA ASP A 113 -12.68 10.69 -24.05
C ASP A 113 -13.89 11.61 -23.89
N ALA A 114 -15.07 11.17 -24.28
CA ALA A 114 -16.30 11.95 -24.28
C ALA A 114 -16.92 12.13 -22.88
N GLY A 115 -17.89 13.03 -22.80
CA GLY A 115 -18.82 13.17 -21.68
C GLY A 115 -18.47 14.25 -20.65
N ASP A 116 -17.50 15.13 -20.89
CA ASP A 116 -17.26 16.29 -20.01
C ASP A 116 -18.48 17.21 -19.93
N GLY A 117 -18.83 17.64 -18.71
CA GLY A 117 -20.01 18.44 -18.42
C GLY A 117 -21.32 17.66 -18.45
N GLY A 118 -21.29 16.38 -18.86
CA GLY A 118 -22.45 15.52 -19.02
C GLY A 118 -22.67 14.53 -17.88
N PRO A 119 -23.67 13.62 -18.07
CA PRO A 119 -23.97 12.57 -17.10
C PRO A 119 -22.80 11.61 -16.90
N ALA A 120 -22.46 11.31 -15.65
CA ALA A 120 -21.32 10.47 -15.29
C ALA A 120 -21.41 9.06 -15.88
N LEU A 121 -22.58 8.46 -15.92
CA LEU A 121 -22.81 7.12 -16.48
C LEU A 121 -22.67 7.05 -18.01
N ALA A 122 -22.71 8.21 -18.71
CA ALA A 122 -22.54 8.30 -20.16
C ALA A 122 -21.10 8.74 -20.54
N ALA A 123 -20.25 9.07 -19.59
CA ALA A 123 -18.88 9.45 -19.83
C ALA A 123 -18.04 8.27 -20.31
N GLN A 124 -16.95 8.57 -21.02
CA GLN A 124 -15.95 7.58 -21.41
C GLN A 124 -14.61 7.90 -20.75
N PHE A 125 -13.95 6.88 -20.23
CA PHE A 125 -12.57 6.92 -19.76
C PHE A 125 -11.70 6.05 -20.66
N ASN A 126 -10.39 6.21 -20.57
CA ASN A 126 -9.46 5.40 -21.35
C ASN A 126 -8.29 4.94 -20.48
N GLY A 127 -8.37 3.69 -20.04
CA GLY A 127 -7.38 3.06 -19.19
C GLY A 127 -7.13 3.83 -17.87
N PRO A 128 -8.15 4.14 -17.06
CA PRO A 128 -7.95 4.84 -15.81
C PRO A 128 -7.16 3.95 -14.84
N HIS A 129 -6.06 4.48 -14.27
CA HIS A 129 -5.15 3.67 -13.44
C HIS A 129 -5.37 3.86 -11.94
N ASN A 130 -5.88 5.02 -11.54
CA ASN A 130 -5.96 5.36 -10.12
C ASN A 130 -7.06 6.39 -9.86
N LEU A 131 -7.43 6.55 -8.60
CA LEU A 131 -8.41 7.54 -8.14
C LEU A 131 -7.99 8.16 -6.81
N ALA A 132 -8.58 9.30 -6.49
CA ALA A 132 -8.51 9.93 -5.17
C ALA A 132 -9.89 10.49 -4.81
N VAL A 133 -10.28 10.44 -3.54
CA VAL A 133 -11.58 10.94 -3.07
C VAL A 133 -11.39 12.26 -2.34
N LEU A 134 -12.05 13.30 -2.83
CA LEU A 134 -12.01 14.63 -2.24
C LEU A 134 -12.79 14.67 -0.90
N PRO A 135 -12.47 15.62 -0.01
CA PRO A 135 -13.17 15.76 1.27
C PRO A 135 -14.70 15.97 1.15
N ASN A 136 -15.19 16.45 0.03
CA ASN A 136 -16.61 16.61 -0.28
C ASN A 136 -17.28 15.36 -0.87
N GLY A 137 -16.53 14.25 -1.04
CA GLY A 137 -17.02 12.99 -1.58
C GLY A 137 -16.96 12.88 -3.11
N ASN A 138 -16.52 13.91 -3.81
CA ASN A 138 -16.26 13.82 -5.25
C ASN A 138 -15.02 12.96 -5.52
N VAL A 139 -15.00 12.28 -6.66
CA VAL A 139 -13.91 11.35 -7.01
C VAL A 139 -13.10 11.92 -8.17
N LEU A 140 -11.79 12.04 -7.95
CA LEU A 140 -10.81 12.33 -8.99
C LEU A 140 -10.35 11.01 -9.62
N ILE A 141 -10.25 10.97 -10.95
CA ILE A 141 -9.84 9.80 -11.73
C ILE A 141 -8.61 10.16 -12.57
N ALA A 142 -7.55 9.39 -12.45
CA ALA A 142 -6.43 9.42 -13.37
C ALA A 142 -6.86 8.77 -14.70
N ASP A 143 -7.41 9.55 -15.61
CA ASP A 143 -7.86 9.13 -16.95
C ASP A 143 -6.62 9.04 -17.88
N THR A 144 -5.82 7.99 -17.63
CA THR A 144 -4.40 7.90 -17.96
C THR A 144 -4.11 8.05 -19.44
N TRP A 145 -4.77 7.26 -20.28
CA TRP A 145 -4.47 7.29 -21.72
C TRP A 145 -5.12 8.46 -22.43
N ASN A 146 -6.05 9.18 -21.75
CA ASN A 146 -6.56 10.48 -22.19
C ASN A 146 -5.70 11.65 -21.70
N GLY A 147 -4.68 11.41 -20.89
CA GLY A 147 -3.72 12.43 -20.46
C GLY A 147 -4.27 13.48 -19.50
N ARG A 148 -5.30 13.18 -18.72
CA ARG A 148 -6.01 14.17 -17.88
C ARG A 148 -6.49 13.57 -16.56
N VAL A 149 -6.84 14.44 -15.63
CA VAL A 149 -7.59 14.09 -14.42
C VAL A 149 -9.05 14.49 -14.63
N ARG A 150 -9.95 13.56 -14.37
CA ARG A 150 -11.40 13.80 -14.40
C ARG A 150 -11.95 13.84 -12.98
N GLN A 151 -12.92 14.71 -12.74
CA GLN A 151 -13.69 14.75 -11.50
C GLN A 151 -15.09 14.23 -11.74
N VAL A 152 -15.51 13.25 -10.94
CA VAL A 152 -16.90 12.79 -10.85
C VAL A 152 -17.54 13.47 -9.65
N ASP A 153 -18.52 14.32 -9.89
CA ASP A 153 -19.46 14.78 -8.86
C ASP A 153 -20.46 13.65 -8.62
N VAL A 154 -20.25 12.92 -7.52
CA VAL A 154 -21.04 11.73 -7.21
C VAL A 154 -22.50 12.07 -6.89
N ALA A 155 -22.72 13.21 -6.25
CA ALA A 155 -24.08 13.66 -5.87
C ALA A 155 -24.86 14.20 -7.07
N ALA A 156 -24.22 14.97 -7.94
CA ALA A 156 -24.85 15.53 -9.14
C ALA A 156 -24.86 14.52 -10.31
N GLY A 157 -24.09 13.43 -10.25
CA GLY A 157 -23.96 12.44 -11.33
C GLY A 157 -23.33 13.03 -12.60
N ARG A 158 -22.33 13.91 -12.46
CA ARG A 158 -21.66 14.60 -13.58
C ARG A 158 -20.15 14.35 -13.58
N VAL A 159 -19.54 14.45 -14.77
CA VAL A 159 -18.09 14.38 -14.96
C VAL A 159 -17.57 15.68 -15.58
N THR A 160 -16.41 16.13 -15.11
CA THR A 160 -15.69 17.28 -15.67
C THR A 160 -14.19 17.00 -15.70
N THR A 161 -13.45 17.69 -16.56
CA THR A 161 -11.98 17.68 -16.51
C THR A 161 -11.48 18.64 -15.43
N VAL A 162 -10.52 18.20 -14.62
CA VAL A 162 -9.83 19.06 -13.63
C VAL A 162 -8.86 19.98 -14.39
N PRO A 163 -8.96 21.30 -14.25
CA PRO A 163 -8.09 22.23 -14.96
C PRO A 163 -6.65 22.20 -14.37
N GLY A 164 -5.68 22.65 -15.17
CA GLY A 164 -4.30 22.87 -14.74
C GLY A 164 -3.36 21.68 -14.98
N TYR A 165 -3.88 20.50 -15.30
CA TYR A 165 -3.06 19.35 -15.67
C TYR A 165 -3.52 18.71 -16.98
N GLY A 166 -2.56 18.36 -17.83
CA GLY A 166 -2.80 17.60 -19.06
C GLY A 166 -1.49 17.16 -19.71
N VAL A 167 -1.48 15.96 -20.27
CA VAL A 167 -0.37 15.40 -21.03
C VAL A 167 -0.84 15.07 -22.44
N PRO A 168 -0.16 15.54 -23.50
CA PRO A 168 -0.54 15.23 -24.86
C PRO A 168 -0.51 13.71 -25.12
N ALA A 169 -1.54 13.22 -25.81
CA ALA A 169 -1.56 11.84 -26.29
C ALA A 169 -0.62 11.68 -27.50
N ALA A 170 0.31 10.74 -27.42
CA ALA A 170 1.09 10.29 -28.54
C ALA A 170 0.54 8.96 -29.06
N GLN A 171 0.25 8.85 -30.37
CA GLN A 171 -0.32 7.64 -30.98
C GLN A 171 -1.63 7.16 -30.28
N GLY A 172 -2.49 8.09 -29.86
CA GLY A 172 -3.76 7.80 -29.22
C GLY A 172 -3.70 7.44 -27.73
N LYS A 173 -2.53 7.48 -27.09
CA LYS A 173 -2.37 7.24 -25.64
C LYS A 173 -1.40 8.25 -25.03
N ALA A 174 -1.79 8.88 -23.93
CA ALA A 174 -0.90 9.70 -23.13
C ALA A 174 -0.05 8.85 -22.17
N ASN A 175 1.06 9.44 -21.69
CA ASN A 175 1.96 8.80 -20.73
C ASN A 175 1.72 9.32 -19.29
N GLY A 176 0.50 9.34 -18.87
CA GLY A 176 0.06 9.76 -17.54
C GLY A 176 -1.30 10.45 -17.57
N PRO A 177 -1.87 10.76 -16.41
CA PRO A 177 -1.37 10.43 -15.06
C PRO A 177 -1.47 8.94 -14.77
N TYR A 178 -0.45 8.34 -14.14
CA TYR A 178 -0.50 6.94 -13.72
C TYR A 178 -1.05 6.78 -12.30
N CYS A 179 -0.73 7.72 -11.42
CA CYS A 179 -1.24 7.77 -10.07
C CYS A 179 -1.52 9.22 -9.68
N ILE A 180 -2.54 9.40 -8.89
CA ILE A 180 -2.90 10.66 -8.24
C ILE A 180 -3.11 10.40 -6.75
N ALA A 181 -2.62 11.29 -5.90
CA ALA A 181 -2.79 11.21 -4.46
C ALA A 181 -3.00 12.60 -3.85
N LEU A 182 -3.95 12.74 -2.95
CA LEU A 182 -4.15 13.98 -2.21
C LEU A 182 -3.14 14.10 -1.08
N ASP A 183 -2.79 15.33 -0.75
CA ASP A 183 -2.19 15.64 0.54
C ASP A 183 -3.23 15.47 1.67
N PHE A 184 -2.77 15.49 2.92
CA PHE A 184 -3.66 15.32 4.09
C PHE A 184 -4.71 16.43 4.25
N THR A 185 -4.52 17.58 3.59
CA THR A 185 -5.49 18.67 3.60
C THR A 185 -6.56 18.51 2.52
N GLY A 186 -6.31 17.67 1.51
CA GLY A 186 -7.17 17.51 0.33
C GLY A 186 -7.13 18.69 -0.62
N THR A 187 -6.08 19.53 -0.55
CA THR A 187 -5.95 20.76 -1.38
C THR A 187 -4.92 20.64 -2.48
N GLN A 188 -3.93 19.76 -2.32
CA GLN A 188 -2.88 19.49 -3.30
C GLN A 188 -3.05 18.08 -3.86
N LEU A 189 -3.07 17.96 -5.18
CA LEU A 189 -3.07 16.68 -5.87
C LEU A 189 -1.68 16.38 -6.41
N PHE A 190 -1.02 15.37 -5.86
CA PHE A 190 0.23 14.84 -6.39
C PHE A 190 -0.04 13.91 -7.55
N ILE A 191 0.67 14.10 -8.65
CA ILE A 191 0.44 13.42 -9.92
C ILE A 191 1.75 12.80 -10.39
N ALA A 192 1.78 11.48 -10.53
CA ALA A 192 2.89 10.77 -11.15
C ALA A 192 2.59 10.52 -12.63
N ASP A 193 3.42 11.09 -13.48
CA ASP A 193 3.42 10.84 -14.92
C ASP A 193 4.79 10.35 -15.42
N LEU A 194 4.99 10.23 -16.73
CA LEU A 194 6.24 9.74 -17.26
C LEU A 194 7.39 10.69 -16.92
N ARG A 195 8.31 10.22 -16.06
CA ARG A 195 9.55 10.90 -15.64
C ARG A 195 9.36 12.19 -14.84
N ARG A 196 8.14 12.45 -14.33
CA ARG A 196 7.84 13.60 -13.48
C ARG A 196 6.87 13.25 -12.38
N VAL A 197 7.01 13.96 -11.27
CA VAL A 197 6.00 14.06 -10.23
C VAL A 197 5.68 15.54 -10.06
N GLN A 198 4.41 15.87 -10.16
CA GLN A 198 3.90 17.24 -10.09
C GLN A 198 2.88 17.37 -8.96
N ALA A 199 2.65 18.57 -8.48
CA ALA A 199 1.59 18.87 -7.52
C ALA A 199 0.70 19.97 -8.09
N LEU A 200 -0.59 19.68 -8.17
CA LEU A 200 -1.64 20.57 -8.64
C LEU A 200 -2.38 21.15 -7.44
N ASP A 201 -2.38 22.46 -7.30
CA ASP A 201 -3.25 23.15 -6.35
C ASP A 201 -4.69 23.14 -6.89
N LEU A 202 -5.57 22.41 -6.22
CA LEU A 202 -6.95 22.19 -6.70
C LEU A 202 -7.83 23.44 -6.62
N LYS A 203 -7.44 24.45 -5.82
CA LYS A 203 -8.17 25.71 -5.71
C LYS A 203 -7.82 26.68 -6.84
N THR A 204 -6.52 26.75 -7.18
CA THR A 204 -6.00 27.75 -8.12
C THR A 204 -5.73 27.19 -9.51
N GLY A 205 -5.69 25.86 -9.66
CA GLY A 205 -5.25 25.19 -10.89
C GLY A 205 -3.75 25.31 -11.18
N LYS A 206 -2.95 25.82 -10.21
CA LYS A 206 -1.52 26.02 -10.40
C LYS A 206 -0.77 24.69 -10.25
N LEU A 207 -0.05 24.33 -11.31
CA LEU A 207 0.80 23.15 -11.33
C LEU A 207 2.25 23.50 -10.97
N ARG A 208 2.90 22.72 -10.12
CA ARG A 208 4.32 22.83 -9.80
C ARG A 208 5.04 21.49 -9.96
N LEU A 209 6.28 21.53 -10.40
CA LEU A 209 7.14 20.37 -10.44
C LEU A 209 7.60 20.03 -9.01
N VAL A 210 7.54 18.74 -8.67
CA VAL A 210 8.03 18.17 -7.40
C VAL A 210 9.35 17.43 -7.61
N ALA A 211 9.41 16.59 -8.65
CA ALA A 211 10.60 15.81 -8.99
C ALA A 211 10.61 15.45 -10.47
N GLY A 212 11.81 15.19 -11.00
CA GLY A 212 12.01 14.74 -12.36
C GLY A 212 12.19 15.88 -13.37
N ASN A 213 13.32 15.89 -14.07
CA ASN A 213 13.63 16.86 -15.12
C ASN A 213 13.09 16.48 -16.51
N GLY A 214 12.41 15.31 -16.61
CA GLY A 214 11.89 14.75 -17.87
C GLY A 214 12.84 13.76 -18.54
N GLU A 215 14.07 13.63 -18.09
CA GLU A 215 15.03 12.65 -18.58
C GLU A 215 14.90 11.32 -17.83
N LYS A 216 15.30 10.24 -18.50
CA LYS A 216 15.35 8.92 -17.90
C LYS A 216 16.70 8.69 -17.25
N GLY A 217 16.70 8.39 -15.96
CA GLY A 217 17.93 8.09 -15.22
C GLY A 217 17.68 7.81 -13.74
N ILE A 218 18.69 7.31 -13.06
CA ILE A 218 18.68 7.12 -11.61
C ILE A 218 19.15 8.44 -10.97
N PRO A 219 18.36 9.07 -10.10
CA PRO A 219 18.76 10.29 -9.41
C PRO A 219 19.95 10.03 -8.47
N VAL A 220 20.84 11.00 -8.37
CA VAL A 220 21.91 10.99 -7.36
C VAL A 220 21.30 11.41 -6.02
N ASP A 221 21.57 10.66 -4.97
CA ASP A 221 21.08 10.96 -3.62
C ASP A 221 21.62 12.32 -3.12
N GLY A 222 20.72 13.16 -2.62
CA GLY A 222 21.02 14.53 -2.19
C GLY A 222 20.89 15.60 -3.30
N ALA A 223 20.67 15.20 -4.55
CA ALA A 223 20.42 16.15 -5.64
C ALA A 223 19.07 16.89 -5.46
N ARG A 224 18.92 18.04 -6.12
CA ARG A 224 17.63 18.71 -6.26
C ARG A 224 16.67 17.81 -7.04
N ALA A 225 15.52 17.50 -6.45
CA ALA A 225 14.55 16.58 -7.04
C ALA A 225 14.03 17.05 -8.40
N THR A 226 13.85 18.37 -8.59
CA THR A 226 13.36 18.98 -9.84
C THR A 226 14.38 19.00 -10.97
N GLU A 227 15.66 18.81 -10.65
CA GLU A 227 16.77 18.79 -11.61
C GLU A 227 17.28 17.36 -11.87
N ALA A 228 16.83 16.40 -11.04
CA ALA A 228 17.24 15.00 -11.14
C ALA A 228 16.39 14.21 -12.14
N PRO A 229 16.98 13.25 -12.88
CA PRO A 229 16.21 12.36 -13.73
C PRO A 229 15.41 11.35 -12.91
N LEU A 230 14.35 10.78 -13.49
CA LEU A 230 13.58 9.65 -12.97
C LEU A 230 13.46 8.56 -14.02
N VAL A 231 13.42 7.29 -13.57
CA VAL A 231 13.37 6.16 -14.52
C VAL A 231 11.96 5.97 -15.08
N ASP A 232 10.99 5.75 -14.22
CA ASP A 232 9.58 5.50 -14.58
C ASP A 232 8.70 5.62 -13.33
N PRO A 233 8.44 6.83 -12.82
CA PRO A 233 7.56 7.04 -11.67
C PRO A 233 6.16 6.52 -12.00
N ARG A 234 5.61 5.72 -11.10
CA ARG A 234 4.31 5.08 -11.24
C ARG A 234 3.33 5.51 -10.18
N ALA A 235 3.81 5.85 -8.99
CA ALA A 235 2.99 6.36 -7.92
C ALA A 235 3.75 7.37 -7.08
N ALA A 236 3.02 8.28 -6.47
CA ALA A 236 3.53 9.21 -5.48
C ALA A 236 2.52 9.37 -4.36
N ALA A 237 3.01 9.52 -3.12
CA ALA A 237 2.20 9.88 -1.96
C ALA A 237 3.02 10.76 -1.03
N VAL A 238 2.35 11.55 -0.20
CA VAL A 238 2.98 12.49 0.73
C VAL A 238 2.67 12.09 2.16
N ASP A 239 3.67 12.11 3.05
CA ASP A 239 3.46 11.88 4.47
C ASP A 239 3.11 13.19 5.20
N ARG A 240 2.76 13.09 6.50
CA ARG A 240 2.37 14.25 7.33
C ARG A 240 3.50 15.25 7.54
N ARG A 241 4.74 14.87 7.26
CA ARG A 241 5.94 15.74 7.38
C ARG A 241 6.25 16.45 6.06
N GLY A 242 5.48 16.18 4.99
CA GLY A 242 5.69 16.74 3.66
C GLY A 242 6.75 16.00 2.83
N ASN A 243 7.20 14.82 3.26
CA ASN A 243 8.04 13.98 2.41
C ASN A 243 7.19 13.37 1.30
N VAL A 244 7.64 13.50 0.05
CA VAL A 244 6.97 12.91 -1.12
C VAL A 244 7.69 11.63 -1.51
N TYR A 245 7.03 10.50 -1.32
CA TYR A 245 7.53 9.19 -1.75
C TYR A 245 7.16 8.95 -3.20
N ILE A 246 8.12 8.49 -4.00
CA ILE A 246 7.98 8.24 -5.43
C ILE A 246 8.38 6.80 -5.73
N LEU A 247 7.45 6.03 -6.25
CA LEU A 247 7.65 4.64 -6.61
C LEU A 247 7.96 4.53 -8.11
N GLU A 248 9.09 3.93 -8.45
CA GLU A 248 9.52 3.75 -9.83
C GLU A 248 9.30 2.30 -10.28
N ARG A 249 8.46 2.11 -11.32
CA ARG A 249 8.14 0.79 -11.87
C ARG A 249 9.36 0.10 -12.47
N ASN A 250 9.96 0.73 -13.49
CA ASN A 250 11.12 0.16 -14.19
C ASN A 250 12.45 0.51 -13.49
N GLY A 251 12.45 1.45 -12.55
CA GLY A 251 13.55 1.71 -11.63
C GLY A 251 13.58 0.73 -10.46
N HIS A 252 12.49 -0.03 -10.25
CA HIS A 252 12.34 -1.02 -9.17
C HIS A 252 12.65 -0.45 -7.79
N ALA A 253 12.47 0.85 -7.56
CA ALA A 253 12.94 1.56 -6.38
C ALA A 253 11.88 2.46 -5.77
N LEU A 254 12.03 2.75 -4.48
CA LEU A 254 11.31 3.82 -3.79
C LEU A 254 12.28 4.98 -3.53
N ARG A 255 11.88 6.17 -3.95
CA ARG A 255 12.58 7.43 -3.67
C ARG A 255 11.78 8.24 -2.68
N VAL A 256 12.45 9.17 -1.99
CA VAL A 256 11.79 10.20 -1.18
C VAL A 256 12.35 11.57 -1.55
N VAL A 257 11.46 12.55 -1.69
CA VAL A 257 11.80 13.97 -1.78
C VAL A 257 11.45 14.59 -0.44
N THR A 258 12.45 15.13 0.24
CA THR A 258 12.29 15.82 1.51
C THR A 258 11.79 17.26 1.33
N PRO A 259 11.22 17.92 2.36
CA PRO A 259 10.70 19.30 2.24
C PRO A 259 11.71 20.34 1.76
N ASP A 260 13.02 20.09 1.94
CA ASP A 260 14.09 20.92 1.40
C ASP A 260 14.35 20.72 -0.11
N GLY A 261 13.54 19.87 -0.76
CA GLY A 261 13.58 19.60 -2.20
C GLY A 261 14.66 18.64 -2.65
N LYS A 262 15.28 17.90 -1.74
CA LYS A 262 16.31 16.89 -2.07
C LYS A 262 15.71 15.52 -2.25
N ILE A 263 16.20 14.78 -3.26
CA ILE A 263 15.79 13.40 -3.53
C ILE A 263 16.83 12.40 -3.01
N ARG A 264 16.35 11.28 -2.49
CA ARG A 264 17.20 10.13 -2.16
C ARG A 264 16.46 8.80 -2.36
N THR A 265 17.21 7.73 -2.54
CA THR A 265 16.69 6.36 -2.59
C THR A 265 16.50 5.83 -1.18
N VAL A 266 15.40 5.12 -0.94
CA VAL A 266 15.09 4.51 0.37
C VAL A 266 14.78 3.03 0.29
N VAL A 267 14.48 2.48 -0.90
CA VAL A 267 14.35 1.03 -1.14
C VAL A 267 15.04 0.70 -2.45
N ASN A 268 15.82 -0.38 -2.45
CA ASN A 268 16.51 -0.93 -3.63
C ASN A 268 17.45 0.08 -4.30
N ALA A 269 18.52 0.46 -3.61
CA ALA A 269 19.49 1.43 -4.11
C ALA A 269 20.11 1.03 -5.45
N ALA A 270 20.27 -0.27 -5.69
CA ALA A 270 20.84 -0.80 -6.93
C ALA A 270 19.84 -0.82 -8.11
N GLY A 271 18.55 -0.57 -7.89
CA GLY A 271 17.51 -0.66 -8.92
C GLY A 271 17.37 -2.07 -9.53
N LYS A 272 17.79 -3.10 -8.83
CA LYS A 272 17.78 -4.49 -9.34
C LYS A 272 16.38 -5.09 -9.26
N LYS A 273 15.96 -5.75 -10.33
CA LYS A 273 14.75 -6.58 -10.34
C LYS A 273 14.94 -7.81 -9.46
N GLY A 274 13.97 -8.08 -8.58
CA GLY A 274 13.98 -9.26 -7.71
C GLY A 274 12.92 -9.19 -6.63
N ALA A 275 12.92 -10.15 -5.69
CA ALA A 275 11.93 -10.31 -4.61
C ALA A 275 12.60 -10.60 -3.25
N THR A 276 13.77 -10.06 -2.99
CA THR A 276 14.57 -10.36 -1.79
C THR A 276 14.55 -9.22 -0.78
N GLY A 277 15.02 -9.48 0.43
CA GLY A 277 15.32 -8.48 1.44
C GLY A 277 14.26 -8.25 2.50
N ASP A 278 13.16 -9.01 2.52
CA ASP A 278 12.14 -8.89 3.56
C ASP A 278 12.71 -9.13 4.97
N GLY A 279 12.39 -8.24 5.90
CA GLY A 279 12.94 -8.22 7.27
C GLY A 279 14.28 -7.51 7.42
N GLY A 280 14.96 -7.19 6.31
CA GLY A 280 16.29 -6.58 6.26
C GLY A 280 16.31 -5.10 5.90
N ASP A 281 17.51 -4.62 5.57
CA ASP A 281 17.75 -3.27 5.08
C ASP A 281 17.07 -3.05 3.72
N ALA A 282 16.21 -2.04 3.65
CA ALA A 282 15.44 -1.71 2.45
C ALA A 282 16.32 -1.29 1.28
N LEU A 283 17.47 -0.65 1.51
CA LEU A 283 18.40 -0.26 0.45
C LEU A 283 19.01 -1.46 -0.28
N LEU A 284 19.16 -2.59 0.41
CA LEU A 284 19.69 -3.85 -0.14
C LEU A 284 18.60 -4.77 -0.72
N ALA A 285 17.34 -4.48 -0.44
CA ALA A 285 16.23 -5.26 -0.96
C ALA A 285 16.07 -5.07 -2.48
N THR A 286 15.34 -6.00 -3.11
CA THR A 286 14.98 -5.90 -4.52
C THR A 286 13.47 -5.89 -4.69
N MET A 287 12.97 -5.18 -5.70
CA MET A 287 11.56 -5.13 -6.10
C MET A 287 11.40 -5.48 -7.57
N SER A 288 10.18 -5.76 -8.02
CA SER A 288 9.91 -6.04 -9.42
C SER A 288 8.66 -5.34 -9.92
N GLY A 289 8.84 -4.30 -10.71
CA GLY A 289 7.76 -3.58 -11.36
C GLY A 289 6.67 -3.09 -10.40
N PRO A 290 7.01 -2.46 -9.27
CA PRO A 290 6.02 -1.99 -8.32
C PRO A 290 5.11 -0.95 -8.97
N LYS A 291 3.82 -0.89 -8.57
CA LYS A 291 2.78 -0.12 -9.26
C LYS A 291 2.16 0.97 -8.43
N HIS A 292 1.96 0.74 -7.16
CA HIS A 292 1.26 1.67 -6.28
C HIS A 292 1.88 1.69 -4.89
N LEU A 293 1.71 2.82 -4.20
CA LEU A 293 2.05 2.99 -2.80
C LEU A 293 0.98 3.81 -2.09
N CYS A 294 0.88 3.64 -0.79
CA CYS A 294 0.20 4.58 0.09
C CYS A 294 0.97 4.78 1.39
N VAL A 295 0.73 5.90 2.06
CA VAL A 295 1.24 6.18 3.40
C VAL A 295 0.27 5.64 4.42
N ASP A 296 0.75 4.80 5.35
CA ASP A 296 -0.04 4.28 6.45
C ASP A 296 -0.15 5.31 7.60
N ARG A 297 -0.98 5.03 8.59
CA ARG A 297 -1.25 5.90 9.74
C ARG A 297 -0.03 6.15 10.63
N ASP A 298 0.93 5.24 10.61
CA ASP A 298 2.20 5.29 11.35
C ASP A 298 3.37 5.84 10.49
N ASP A 299 3.06 6.50 9.37
CA ASP A 299 4.00 7.02 8.38
C ASP A 299 4.88 5.94 7.73
N THR A 300 4.50 4.66 7.83
CA THR A 300 5.11 3.60 7.01
C THR A 300 4.53 3.61 5.59
N ILE A 301 5.27 3.05 4.62
CA ILE A 301 4.89 3.09 3.22
C ILE A 301 4.54 1.68 2.75
N LEU A 302 3.28 1.47 2.39
CA LEU A 302 2.83 0.24 1.77
C LEU A 302 3.08 0.29 0.27
N ILE A 303 3.54 -0.82 -0.30
CA ILE A 303 3.98 -0.92 -1.69
C ILE A 303 3.33 -2.15 -2.33
N ALA A 304 2.62 -1.96 -3.43
CA ALA A 304 2.20 -3.03 -4.32
C ALA A 304 3.38 -3.42 -5.24
N ASP A 305 4.14 -4.44 -4.84
CA ASP A 305 5.28 -4.99 -5.60
C ASP A 305 4.74 -6.00 -6.63
N ALA A 306 4.16 -5.46 -7.69
CA ALA A 306 3.18 -6.12 -8.53
C ALA A 306 3.71 -7.35 -9.27
N GLU A 307 4.88 -7.26 -9.92
CA GLU A 307 5.44 -8.38 -10.68
C GLU A 307 5.98 -9.50 -9.76
N ASN A 308 6.16 -9.19 -8.47
CA ASN A 308 6.48 -10.16 -7.42
C ASN A 308 5.24 -10.73 -6.74
N HIS A 309 4.03 -10.28 -7.09
CA HIS A 309 2.78 -10.76 -6.46
C HIS A 309 2.76 -10.56 -4.94
N LEU A 310 3.32 -9.43 -4.47
CA LEU A 310 3.51 -9.10 -3.05
C LEU A 310 2.94 -7.73 -2.72
N VAL A 311 2.55 -7.57 -1.46
CA VAL A 311 2.44 -6.27 -0.79
C VAL A 311 3.52 -6.19 0.26
N ARG A 312 4.28 -5.09 0.26
CA ARG A 312 5.42 -4.88 1.15
C ARG A 312 5.27 -3.56 1.90
N ARG A 313 5.97 -3.42 3.03
CA ARG A 313 5.97 -2.23 3.87
C ARG A 313 7.39 -1.75 4.07
N TYR A 314 7.67 -0.52 3.67
CA TYR A 314 8.89 0.19 4.06
C TYR A 314 8.64 0.95 5.37
N VAL A 315 9.55 0.81 6.33
CA VAL A 315 9.49 1.44 7.66
C VAL A 315 10.58 2.53 7.74
N PRO A 316 10.24 3.81 7.52
CA PRO A 316 11.24 4.89 7.48
C PRO A 316 12.07 5.02 8.77
N ALA A 317 11.46 4.76 9.93
CA ALA A 317 12.11 4.85 11.24
C ALA A 317 13.27 3.87 11.43
N THR A 318 13.23 2.70 10.75
CA THR A 318 14.25 1.64 10.90
C THR A 318 14.99 1.32 9.62
N GLY A 319 14.57 1.90 8.47
CA GLY A 319 15.13 1.59 7.16
C GLY A 319 14.86 0.15 6.68
N LYS A 320 13.90 -0.56 7.28
CA LYS A 320 13.58 -1.94 6.93
C LYS A 320 12.43 -2.03 5.93
N ILE A 321 12.44 -3.13 5.16
CA ILE A 321 11.31 -3.53 4.34
C ILE A 321 10.75 -4.86 4.84
N LEU A 322 9.43 -5.01 4.88
CA LEU A 322 8.73 -6.17 5.40
C LEU A 322 7.74 -6.69 4.36
N ARG A 323 7.48 -8.00 4.34
CA ARG A 323 6.34 -8.58 3.63
C ARG A 323 5.08 -8.34 4.46
N VAL A 324 3.98 -8.00 3.78
CA VAL A 324 2.66 -7.78 4.39
C VAL A 324 1.64 -8.79 3.86
N ALA A 325 1.67 -9.07 2.57
CA ALA A 325 0.80 -10.05 1.95
C ALA A 325 1.43 -10.63 0.68
N GLY A 326 0.96 -11.79 0.29
CA GLY A 326 1.42 -12.49 -0.90
C GLY A 326 2.47 -13.55 -0.63
N THR A 327 2.37 -14.69 -1.34
CA THR A 327 3.39 -15.76 -1.30
C THR A 327 4.57 -15.50 -2.23
N GLY A 328 4.44 -14.54 -3.17
CA GLY A 328 5.35 -14.35 -4.29
C GLY A 328 5.00 -15.23 -5.51
N LYS A 329 3.99 -16.09 -5.41
CA LYS A 329 3.46 -16.89 -6.53
C LYS A 329 2.17 -16.26 -7.04
N LYS A 330 2.01 -16.25 -8.37
CA LYS A 330 0.77 -15.85 -9.02
C LYS A 330 -0.30 -16.93 -8.77
N GLY A 331 -1.45 -16.52 -8.22
CA GLY A 331 -2.57 -17.45 -8.01
C GLY A 331 -3.70 -16.82 -7.21
N THR A 332 -4.64 -17.64 -6.76
CA THR A 332 -5.87 -17.22 -6.07
C THR A 332 -6.07 -17.85 -4.70
N ALA A 333 -5.21 -18.79 -4.29
CA ALA A 333 -5.36 -19.56 -3.06
C ALA A 333 -5.07 -18.72 -1.79
N GLY A 334 -5.51 -19.21 -0.64
CA GLY A 334 -5.16 -18.66 0.68
C GLY A 334 -6.12 -17.63 1.25
N LEU A 335 -7.28 -17.36 0.63
CA LEU A 335 -8.33 -16.51 1.23
C LEU A 335 -8.83 -17.10 2.56
N GLY A 336 -9.08 -16.23 3.54
CA GLY A 336 -9.49 -16.60 4.90
C GLY A 336 -8.35 -17.01 5.82
N GLY A 337 -7.13 -17.13 5.29
CA GLY A 337 -5.89 -17.45 6.01
C GLY A 337 -4.99 -16.24 6.25
N PRO A 338 -3.74 -16.49 6.74
CA PRO A 338 -2.73 -15.46 6.94
C PRO A 338 -2.42 -14.71 5.64
N PRO A 339 -2.27 -13.37 5.66
CA PRO A 339 -2.04 -12.56 4.46
C PRO A 339 -0.79 -12.96 3.67
N GLU A 340 0.29 -13.34 4.35
CA GLU A 340 1.55 -13.75 3.72
C GLU A 340 1.47 -15.11 3.02
N GLN A 341 0.42 -15.89 3.30
CA GLN A 341 0.14 -17.18 2.68
C GLN A 341 -0.90 -17.10 1.57
N CYS A 342 -1.44 -15.92 1.30
CA CYS A 342 -2.38 -15.70 0.21
C CYS A 342 -1.62 -15.51 -1.11
N GLU A 343 -2.03 -16.20 -2.17
CA GLU A 343 -1.54 -15.93 -3.51
C GLU A 343 -2.23 -14.70 -4.08
N LEU A 344 -1.47 -13.84 -4.73
CA LEU A 344 -1.93 -12.64 -5.42
C LEU A 344 -1.57 -12.72 -6.92
N ALA A 345 -2.22 -11.90 -7.75
CA ALA A 345 -1.87 -11.78 -9.16
C ALA A 345 -1.70 -10.32 -9.54
N ARG A 346 -0.44 -9.85 -9.55
CA ARG A 346 -0.06 -8.48 -9.93
C ARG A 346 -0.94 -7.42 -9.25
N PRO A 347 -0.87 -7.26 -7.93
CA PRO A 347 -1.63 -6.22 -7.23
C PRO A 347 -1.19 -4.83 -7.74
N HIS A 348 -2.16 -3.99 -8.13
CA HIS A 348 -1.90 -2.65 -8.65
C HIS A 348 -2.27 -1.53 -7.69
N GLY A 349 -2.98 -1.82 -6.61
CA GLY A 349 -3.37 -0.83 -5.63
C GLY A 349 -3.27 -1.33 -4.20
N VAL A 350 -2.89 -0.43 -3.31
CA VAL A 350 -2.94 -0.60 -1.86
C VAL A 350 -3.50 0.68 -1.26
N THR A 351 -4.41 0.58 -0.31
CA THR A 351 -4.88 1.74 0.46
C THR A 351 -5.17 1.33 1.90
N VAL A 352 -5.06 2.29 2.82
CA VAL A 352 -5.36 2.08 4.24
C VAL A 352 -6.53 2.96 4.61
N ARG A 353 -7.59 2.32 5.10
CA ARG A 353 -8.75 3.02 5.63
C ARG A 353 -8.39 3.75 6.93
N THR A 354 -9.19 4.73 7.33
CA THR A 354 -8.98 5.53 8.53
C THR A 354 -8.94 4.72 9.84
N ASP A 355 -9.51 3.51 9.86
CA ASP A 355 -9.42 2.56 10.98
C ASP A 355 -8.14 1.72 11.00
N GLY A 356 -7.28 1.83 9.98
CA GLY A 356 -6.05 1.06 9.82
C GLY A 356 -6.21 -0.24 9.02
N THR A 357 -7.39 -0.53 8.50
CA THR A 357 -7.62 -1.71 7.66
C THR A 357 -6.95 -1.50 6.29
N LEU A 358 -6.06 -2.43 5.92
CA LEU A 358 -5.41 -2.45 4.60
C LEU A 358 -6.31 -3.11 3.56
N TYR A 359 -6.46 -2.45 2.41
CA TYR A 359 -7.11 -2.96 1.21
C TYR A 359 -6.12 -3.14 0.07
N ILE A 360 -6.31 -4.18 -0.72
CA ILE A 360 -5.44 -4.58 -1.83
C ILE A 360 -6.28 -4.79 -3.07
N THR A 361 -5.93 -4.13 -4.18
CA THR A 361 -6.48 -4.48 -5.49
C THR A 361 -5.64 -5.61 -6.07
N ASP A 362 -6.19 -6.81 -6.06
CA ASP A 362 -5.58 -8.01 -6.64
C ASP A 362 -6.01 -8.11 -8.11
N SER A 363 -5.43 -7.21 -8.92
CA SER A 363 -5.96 -6.74 -10.21
C SER A 363 -6.15 -7.84 -11.25
N TYR A 364 -5.20 -8.78 -11.37
CA TYR A 364 -5.26 -9.87 -12.35
C TYR A 364 -6.02 -11.11 -11.83
N ASN A 365 -6.59 -11.01 -10.61
CA ASN A 365 -7.58 -11.93 -10.08
C ASN A 365 -8.98 -11.29 -10.04
N ASP A 366 -9.15 -10.10 -10.61
CA ASP A 366 -10.44 -9.38 -10.66
C ASP A 366 -11.10 -9.26 -9.28
N ARG A 367 -10.33 -8.93 -8.23
CA ARG A 367 -10.85 -8.87 -6.86
C ARG A 367 -10.21 -7.79 -5.99
N ILE A 368 -10.97 -7.35 -4.99
CA ILE A 368 -10.50 -6.48 -3.91
C ILE A 368 -10.46 -7.30 -2.62
N LEU A 369 -9.36 -7.23 -1.92
CA LEU A 369 -9.11 -7.92 -0.67
C LEU A 369 -8.92 -6.91 0.48
N LYS A 370 -9.14 -7.35 1.73
CA LYS A 370 -8.72 -6.62 2.93
C LYS A 370 -8.10 -7.54 3.97
N ILE A 371 -7.23 -6.96 4.80
CA ILE A 371 -6.65 -7.65 5.95
C ILE A 371 -7.43 -7.24 7.19
N VAL A 372 -7.91 -8.24 7.94
CA VAL A 372 -8.66 -8.08 9.21
C VAL A 372 -7.92 -8.79 10.34
N ARG A 373 -8.05 -8.24 11.54
CA ARG A 373 -7.51 -8.78 12.79
C ARG A 373 -8.55 -9.53 13.57
#